data_fadceeec80e2d3a14259f85e2bf56708
#
_entry.id   fadceeec80e2d3a14259f85e2bf56708
#
_cell.length_a   1.000
_cell.length_b   1.000
_cell.length_c   1.000
_cell.angle_alpha   90.00
_cell.angle_beta   90.00
_cell.angle_gamma   90.00
#
_symmetry.space_group_name_H-M   'P 1'
#
loop_
_entity.id
_entity.type
_entity.pdbx_description
1 polymer ?
#
loop_
_entity_poly.entity_id
_entity_poly.type
_entity_poly.pdbx_seq_one_letter_code
_entity_poly.pdbx_strand_id
1 'polypeptide(L)'
;MNPRERGFLLLTSRLGNPDRQVLSTAQLRMLALRMRGRECAQPEREMTRQDFIALGYDRETAERYCALLSDTQELDYYLSRGRKMDCTPVTRVSEDYPGILRQRLGMDSPGCLWAKGELSILNTPAVALVGSRELRAENLPRRWDTGLRRKA
;
A
#
# COMPACT_ATOMS: atom_id res chain seq x y z
N MET A 1 4.11 14.12 4.28
CA MET A 1 3.04 13.12 4.48
C MET A 1 1.95 13.75 5.32
N ASN A 2 0.73 13.78 4.83
CA ASN A 2 -0.43 14.35 5.48
C ASN A 2 -1.14 13.35 6.42
N PRO A 3 -2.07 13.78 7.28
CA PRO A 3 -2.78 12.88 8.22
C PRO A 3 -3.51 11.72 7.54
N ARG A 4 -4.06 11.95 6.37
CA ARG A 4 -4.76 10.92 5.59
C ARG A 4 -3.83 9.82 5.10
N GLU A 5 -2.65 10.18 4.61
CA GLU A 5 -1.61 9.22 4.21
C GLU A 5 -1.10 8.41 5.39
N ARG A 6 -0.91 9.07 6.56
CA ARG A 6 -0.53 8.37 7.80
C ARG A 6 -1.57 7.34 8.20
N GLY A 7 -2.86 7.70 8.18
CA GLY A 7 -3.95 6.77 8.46
C GLY A 7 -3.95 5.56 7.51
N PHE A 8 -3.70 5.78 6.23
CA PHE A 8 -3.57 4.68 5.26
C PHE A 8 -2.40 3.74 5.59
N LEU A 9 -1.23 4.27 5.94
CA LEU A 9 -0.08 3.46 6.35
C LEU A 9 -0.36 2.66 7.61
N LEU A 10 -0.96 3.28 8.63
CA LEU A 10 -1.32 2.62 9.89
C LEU A 10 -2.28 1.46 9.67
N LEU A 11 -3.26 1.62 8.79
CA LEU A 11 -4.25 0.60 8.50
C LEU A 11 -3.75 -0.52 7.57
N THR A 12 -2.76 -0.27 6.72
CA THR A 12 -2.41 -1.20 5.63
C THR A 12 -0.97 -1.69 5.64
N SER A 13 -0.07 -1.06 6.42
CA SER A 13 1.32 -1.48 6.54
C SER A 13 1.54 -2.32 7.80
N ARG A 14 2.23 -3.45 7.64
CA ARG A 14 2.60 -4.31 8.77
C ARG A 14 3.68 -3.73 9.67
N LEU A 15 4.35 -2.67 9.24
CA LEU A 15 5.42 -2.01 10.00
C LEU A 15 6.42 -3.02 10.60
N GLY A 16 6.87 -4.00 9.78
CA GLY A 16 7.84 -5.01 10.20
C GLY A 16 7.32 -6.12 11.14
N ASN A 17 6.09 -6.02 11.62
CA ASN A 17 5.46 -7.07 12.43
C ASN A 17 4.59 -7.98 11.55
N PRO A 18 4.99 -9.24 11.29
CA PRO A 18 4.21 -10.16 10.46
C PRO A 18 2.83 -10.50 11.05
N ASP A 19 2.68 -10.42 12.36
CA ASP A 19 1.45 -10.77 13.08
C ASP A 19 0.47 -9.59 13.16
N ARG A 20 0.89 -8.39 12.74
CA ARG A 20 0.04 -7.21 12.72
C ARG A 20 -1.12 -7.42 11.74
N GLN A 21 -2.34 -7.45 12.28
CA GLN A 21 -3.58 -7.68 11.53
C GLN A 21 -4.06 -6.41 10.81
N VAL A 22 -3.33 -6.00 9.79
CA VAL A 22 -3.69 -4.86 8.93
C VAL A 22 -4.89 -5.18 8.04
N LEU A 23 -5.49 -4.15 7.47
CA LEU A 23 -6.60 -4.31 6.54
C LEU A 23 -6.12 -4.93 5.22
N SER A 24 -6.83 -5.95 4.78
CA SER A 24 -6.71 -6.43 3.40
C SER A 24 -7.27 -5.41 2.41
N THR A 25 -6.96 -5.56 1.12
CA THR A 25 -7.51 -4.69 0.06
C THR A 25 -9.03 -4.71 0.04
N ALA A 26 -9.66 -5.86 0.27
CA ALA A 26 -11.11 -5.99 0.37
C ALA A 26 -11.69 -5.22 1.57
N GLN A 27 -11.06 -5.32 2.73
CA GLN A 27 -11.47 -4.57 3.94
C GLN A 27 -11.29 -3.06 3.75
N LEU A 28 -10.18 -2.65 3.13
CA LEU A 28 -9.92 -1.24 2.82
C LEU A 28 -10.96 -0.69 1.83
N ARG A 29 -11.33 -1.48 0.82
CA ARG A 29 -12.40 -1.15 -0.13
C ARG A 29 -13.74 -0.97 0.60
N MET A 30 -14.11 -1.92 1.47
CA MET A 30 -15.35 -1.83 2.25
C MET A 30 -15.38 -0.61 3.17
N LEU A 31 -14.26 -0.29 3.83
CA LEU A 31 -14.14 0.92 4.64
C LEU A 31 -14.37 2.17 3.79
N ALA A 32 -13.69 2.28 2.64
CA ALA A 32 -13.86 3.41 1.73
C ALA A 32 -15.31 3.57 1.23
N LEU A 33 -15.99 2.46 0.93
CA LEU A 33 -17.40 2.48 0.51
C LEU A 33 -18.32 2.95 1.63
N ARG A 34 -18.12 2.47 2.86
CA ARG A 34 -18.92 2.85 4.02
C ARG A 34 -18.70 4.31 4.44
N MET A 35 -17.50 4.84 4.23
CA MET A 35 -17.17 6.25 4.52
C MET A 35 -17.73 7.22 3.46
N ARG A 36 -18.10 6.74 2.28
CA ARG A 36 -18.54 7.61 1.18
C ARG A 36 -19.82 8.37 1.57
N GLY A 37 -19.75 9.70 1.52
CA GLY A 37 -20.88 10.59 1.84
C GLY A 37 -21.17 10.74 3.34
N ARG A 38 -20.27 10.33 4.22
CA ARG A 38 -20.41 10.51 5.67
C ARG A 38 -19.49 11.61 6.20
N GLU A 39 -19.95 12.33 7.22
CA GLU A 39 -19.18 13.41 7.88
C GLU A 39 -17.88 12.93 8.53
N CYS A 40 -17.80 11.65 8.94
CA CYS A 40 -16.59 11.04 9.48
C CYS A 40 -15.45 10.93 8.44
N ALA A 41 -15.73 11.19 7.18
CA ALA A 41 -14.73 11.23 6.11
C ALA A 41 -13.89 12.53 6.09
N GLN A 42 -14.05 13.43 7.04
CA GLN A 42 -13.25 14.65 7.11
C GLN A 42 -11.77 14.32 7.37
N PRO A 43 -10.84 14.84 6.54
CA PRO A 43 -9.44 14.40 6.55
C PRO A 43 -8.65 14.81 7.80
N GLU A 44 -9.15 15.76 8.58
CA GLU A 44 -8.45 16.34 9.74
C GLU A 44 -8.89 15.73 11.08
N ARG A 45 -9.94 14.91 11.07
CA ARG A 45 -10.46 14.29 12.29
C ARG A 45 -9.98 12.84 12.42
N GLU A 46 -9.44 12.52 13.60
CA GLU A 46 -9.16 11.14 13.96
C GLU A 46 -10.45 10.32 14.12
N MET A 47 -10.51 9.15 13.53
CA MET A 47 -11.63 8.24 13.64
C MET A 47 -11.64 7.56 15.00
N THR A 48 -12.80 7.62 15.66
CA THR A 48 -13.04 6.97 16.94
C THR A 48 -13.71 5.61 16.77
N ARG A 49 -13.73 4.81 17.84
CA ARG A 49 -14.49 3.55 17.86
C ARG A 49 -15.97 3.74 17.51
N GLN A 50 -16.59 4.82 17.99
CA GLN A 50 -17.99 5.11 17.69
C GLN A 50 -18.22 5.40 16.20
N ASP A 51 -17.28 6.05 15.54
CA ASP A 51 -17.33 6.29 14.08
C ASP A 51 -17.36 4.96 13.32
N PHE A 52 -16.51 4.00 13.68
CA PHE A 52 -16.50 2.68 13.06
C PHE A 52 -17.79 1.89 13.32
N ILE A 53 -18.34 1.97 14.55
CA ILE A 53 -19.64 1.36 14.86
C ILE A 53 -20.76 2.01 14.03
N ALA A 54 -20.76 3.34 13.90
CA ALA A 54 -21.72 4.07 13.07
C ALA A 54 -21.60 3.72 11.57
N LEU A 55 -20.40 3.29 11.12
CA LEU A 55 -20.16 2.74 9.79
C LEU A 55 -20.64 1.29 9.63
N GLY A 56 -21.18 0.67 10.70
CA GLY A 56 -21.70 -0.70 10.70
C GLY A 56 -20.66 -1.78 10.94
N TYR A 57 -19.54 -1.45 11.59
CA TYR A 57 -18.58 -2.45 12.07
C TYR A 57 -19.00 -2.94 13.48
N ASP A 58 -18.70 -4.19 13.78
CA ASP A 58 -18.81 -4.72 15.14
C ASP A 58 -17.77 -4.10 16.06
N ARG A 59 -17.98 -4.29 17.38
CA ARG A 59 -17.14 -3.69 18.40
C ARG A 59 -15.67 -4.15 18.30
N GLU A 60 -15.44 -5.43 18.05
CA GLU A 60 -14.10 -6.01 17.98
C GLU A 60 -13.32 -5.44 16.79
N THR A 61 -13.94 -5.39 15.61
CA THR A 61 -13.36 -4.77 14.41
C THR A 61 -13.08 -3.29 14.62
N ALA A 62 -14.00 -2.54 15.25
CA ALA A 62 -13.84 -1.12 15.53
C ALA A 62 -12.65 -0.87 16.50
N GLU A 63 -12.53 -1.67 17.57
CA GLU A 63 -11.40 -1.60 18.51
C GLU A 63 -10.08 -1.92 17.83
N ARG A 64 -10.04 -2.94 16.98
CA ARG A 64 -8.84 -3.30 16.19
C ARG A 64 -8.42 -2.16 15.26
N TYR A 65 -9.35 -1.51 14.56
CA TYR A 65 -9.02 -0.39 13.67
C TYR A 65 -8.50 0.82 14.44
N CYS A 66 -9.10 1.12 15.59
CA CYS A 66 -8.61 2.18 16.47
C CYS A 66 -7.20 1.86 17.01
N ALA A 67 -6.94 0.61 17.41
CA ALA A 67 -5.61 0.20 17.85
C ALA A 67 -4.56 0.37 16.74
N LEU A 68 -4.90 0.01 15.49
CA LEU A 68 -4.01 0.26 14.34
C LEU A 68 -3.73 1.74 14.13
N LEU A 69 -4.74 2.60 14.25
CA LEU A 69 -4.61 4.06 14.05
C LEU A 69 -3.81 4.74 15.17
N SER A 70 -3.87 4.23 16.39
CA SER A 70 -3.15 4.79 17.54
C SER A 70 -1.66 4.45 17.57
N ASP A 71 -1.19 3.53 16.72
CA ASP A 71 0.19 3.03 16.70
C ASP A 71 1.16 3.98 15.97
N THR A 72 1.08 5.25 16.33
CA THR A 72 1.81 6.34 15.65
C THR A 72 3.32 6.29 15.90
N GLN A 73 3.74 5.83 17.08
CA GLN A 73 5.17 5.72 17.42
C GLN A 73 5.87 4.70 16.54
N GLU A 74 5.25 3.55 16.32
CA GLU A 74 5.78 2.52 15.44
C GLU A 74 5.87 3.02 13.99
N LEU A 75 4.84 3.73 13.53
CA LEU A 75 4.88 4.36 12.22
C LEU A 75 6.05 5.33 12.09
N ASP A 76 6.25 6.22 13.06
CA ASP A 76 7.33 7.22 13.03
C ASP A 76 8.72 6.56 13.05
N TYR A 77 8.88 5.46 13.79
CA TYR A 77 10.08 4.64 13.77
C TYR A 77 10.35 4.11 12.35
N TYR A 78 9.35 3.48 11.70
CA TYR A 78 9.53 2.93 10.35
C TYR A 78 9.69 4.01 9.28
N LEU A 79 9.04 5.16 9.42
CA LEU A 79 9.28 6.32 8.54
C LEU A 79 10.72 6.83 8.65
N SER A 80 11.25 6.90 9.86
CA SER A 80 12.65 7.29 10.09
C SER A 80 13.63 6.29 9.50
N ARG A 81 13.37 4.99 9.72
CA ARG A 81 14.17 3.89 9.16
C ARG A 81 14.10 3.87 7.63
N GLY A 82 12.92 4.06 7.06
CA GLY A 82 12.74 4.14 5.60
C GLY A 82 13.60 5.24 4.99
N ARG A 83 13.57 6.45 5.57
CA ARG A 83 14.40 7.56 5.11
C ARG A 83 15.90 7.22 5.13
N LYS A 84 16.40 6.55 6.18
CA LYS A 84 17.80 6.13 6.26
C LYS A 84 18.17 5.09 5.19
N MET A 85 17.20 4.33 4.68
CA MET A 85 17.39 3.32 3.64
C MET A 85 17.01 3.80 2.24
N ASP A 86 16.74 5.10 2.09
CA ASP A 86 16.25 5.70 0.85
C ASP A 86 14.95 5.03 0.34
N CYS A 87 14.06 4.69 1.28
CA CYS A 87 12.73 4.15 1.01
C CYS A 87 11.66 5.18 1.35
N THR A 88 10.79 5.45 0.38
CA THR A 88 9.66 6.37 0.53
C THR A 88 8.35 5.58 0.61
N PRO A 89 7.53 5.77 1.64
CA PRO A 89 6.19 5.21 1.66
C PRO A 89 5.26 6.05 0.79
N VAL A 90 4.49 5.36 -0.04
CA VAL A 90 3.50 5.95 -0.93
C VAL A 90 2.17 5.25 -0.69
N THR A 91 1.13 6.01 -0.48
CA THR A 91 -0.20 5.48 -0.22
C THR A 91 -1.13 5.67 -1.40
N ARG A 92 -2.20 4.90 -1.47
CA ARG A 92 -3.20 5.02 -2.54
C ARG A 92 -3.82 6.42 -2.65
N VAL A 93 -3.72 7.26 -1.62
CA VAL A 93 -4.21 8.65 -1.61
C VAL A 93 -3.11 9.68 -1.87
N SER A 94 -1.85 9.25 -1.99
CA SER A 94 -0.72 10.11 -2.35
C SER A 94 -0.75 10.46 -3.84
N GLU A 95 -0.27 11.64 -4.19
CA GLU A 95 -0.14 12.08 -5.59
C GLU A 95 0.84 11.20 -6.36
N ASP A 96 1.95 10.82 -5.75
CA ASP A 96 3.00 9.98 -6.34
C ASP A 96 2.62 8.49 -6.45
N TYR A 97 1.40 8.11 -6.05
CA TYR A 97 0.99 6.71 -6.18
C TYR A 97 0.88 6.30 -7.65
N PRO A 98 1.47 5.18 -8.08
CA PRO A 98 1.52 4.79 -9.48
C PRO A 98 0.14 4.73 -10.14
N GLY A 99 -0.10 5.60 -11.13
CA GLY A 99 -1.37 5.72 -11.83
C GLY A 99 -1.81 4.42 -12.48
N ILE A 100 -0.86 3.63 -13.00
CA ILE A 100 -1.12 2.33 -13.61
C ILE A 100 -1.75 1.32 -12.62
N LEU A 101 -1.38 1.35 -11.35
CA LEU A 101 -1.98 0.49 -10.32
C LEU A 101 -3.43 0.91 -10.05
N ARG A 102 -3.71 2.23 -9.95
CA ARG A 102 -5.07 2.73 -9.80
C ARG A 102 -5.94 2.34 -10.99
N GLN A 103 -5.41 2.49 -12.21
CA GLN A 103 -6.14 2.21 -13.43
C GLN A 103 -6.49 0.73 -13.58
N ARG A 104 -5.54 -0.16 -13.29
CA ARG A 104 -5.71 -1.60 -13.51
C ARG A 104 -6.42 -2.32 -12.37
N LEU A 105 -6.16 -1.91 -11.12
CA LEU A 105 -6.68 -2.58 -9.92
C LEU A 105 -7.83 -1.80 -9.25
N GLY A 106 -8.03 -0.54 -9.61
CA GLY A 106 -9.08 0.29 -9.03
C GLY A 106 -9.03 0.30 -7.51
N MET A 107 -10.13 -0.06 -6.88
CA MET A 107 -10.25 -0.13 -5.42
C MET A 107 -9.52 -1.33 -4.79
N ASP A 108 -9.03 -2.27 -5.58
CA ASP A 108 -8.23 -3.41 -5.11
C ASP A 108 -6.73 -3.14 -5.19
N SER A 109 -6.32 -1.92 -5.57
CA SER A 109 -4.92 -1.51 -5.52
C SER A 109 -4.39 -1.51 -4.09
N PRO A 110 -3.10 -1.86 -3.87
CA PRO A 110 -2.48 -1.85 -2.54
C PRO A 110 -2.71 -0.52 -1.82
N GLY A 111 -3.02 -0.58 -0.52
CA GLY A 111 -3.24 0.62 0.29
C GLY A 111 -1.97 1.46 0.47
N CYS A 112 -0.82 0.78 0.55
CA CYS A 112 0.50 1.43 0.63
C CYS A 112 1.57 0.61 -0.09
N LEU A 113 2.62 1.30 -0.48
CA LEU A 113 3.86 0.77 -1.06
C LEU A 113 5.04 1.41 -0.32
N TRP A 114 6.13 0.64 -0.14
CA TRP A 114 7.42 1.18 0.25
C TRP A 114 8.31 1.10 -0.98
N ALA A 115 8.64 2.27 -1.54
CA ALA A 115 9.38 2.37 -2.78
C ALA A 115 10.81 2.82 -2.53
N LYS A 116 11.74 2.27 -3.31
CA LYS A 116 13.12 2.72 -3.37
C LYS A 116 13.46 3.05 -4.82
N GLY A 117 14.00 4.26 -5.03
CA GLY A 117 14.34 4.76 -6.36
C GLY A 117 13.22 5.62 -6.97
N GLU A 118 13.31 5.83 -8.27
CA GLU A 118 12.46 6.75 -9.02
C GLU A 118 11.09 6.14 -9.36
N LEU A 119 10.02 6.64 -8.75
CA LEU A 119 8.65 6.15 -8.95
C LEU A 119 8.08 6.46 -10.35
N SER A 120 8.58 7.49 -11.01
CA SER A 120 8.14 7.86 -12.36
C SER A 120 8.35 6.74 -13.39
N ILE A 121 9.33 5.87 -13.16
CA ILE A 121 9.59 4.69 -14.01
C ILE A 121 8.37 3.76 -14.09
N LEU A 122 7.55 3.70 -13.03
CA LEU A 122 6.34 2.86 -13.01
C LEU A 122 5.25 3.35 -13.97
N ASN A 123 5.34 4.58 -14.46
CA ASN A 123 4.41 5.16 -15.43
C ASN A 123 4.90 5.01 -16.87
N THR A 124 6.08 4.41 -17.10
CA THR A 124 6.62 4.16 -18.44
C THR A 124 6.20 2.78 -18.96
N PRO A 125 6.14 2.56 -20.27
CA PRO A 125 5.95 1.25 -20.85
C PRO A 125 7.02 0.28 -20.35
N ALA A 126 6.60 -0.83 -19.75
CA ALA A 126 7.49 -1.80 -19.15
C ALA A 126 7.12 -3.23 -19.53
N VAL A 127 8.13 -4.10 -19.59
CA VAL A 127 7.96 -5.54 -19.79
C VAL A 127 8.32 -6.25 -18.49
N ALA A 128 7.40 -7.06 -17.99
CA ALA A 128 7.66 -7.90 -16.83
C ALA A 128 8.27 -9.22 -17.27
N LEU A 129 9.46 -9.55 -16.73
CA LEU A 129 10.10 -10.85 -16.89
C LEU A 129 9.86 -11.67 -15.62
N VAL A 130 9.08 -12.73 -15.74
CA VAL A 130 8.78 -13.65 -14.65
C VAL A 130 9.49 -14.97 -14.86
N GLY A 131 10.16 -15.48 -13.84
CA GLY A 131 10.87 -16.74 -13.95
C GLY A 131 11.17 -17.37 -12.59
N SER A 132 11.53 -18.65 -12.61
CA SER A 132 11.98 -19.38 -11.42
C SER A 132 13.27 -18.78 -10.85
N ARG A 133 13.43 -18.82 -9.53
CA ARG A 133 14.71 -18.47 -8.88
C ARG A 133 15.81 -19.49 -9.19
N GLU A 134 15.41 -20.73 -9.39
CA GLU A 134 16.32 -21.81 -9.82
C GLU A 134 16.22 -21.96 -11.34
N LEU A 135 17.30 -21.59 -12.02
CA LEU A 135 17.45 -21.80 -13.46
C LEU A 135 18.20 -23.10 -13.67
N ARG A 136 17.55 -24.08 -14.31
CA ARG A 136 18.24 -25.26 -14.80
C ARG A 136 19.16 -24.83 -15.96
N ALA A 137 20.37 -25.39 -16.00
CA ALA A 137 21.37 -25.05 -17.02
C ALA A 137 20.82 -25.19 -18.46
N GLU A 138 19.97 -26.16 -18.70
CA GLU A 138 19.28 -26.42 -19.97
C GLU A 138 18.35 -25.30 -20.44
N ASN A 139 17.90 -24.45 -19.53
CA ASN A 139 16.96 -23.33 -19.82
C ASN A 139 17.67 -21.99 -20.01
N LEU A 140 18.97 -21.90 -19.73
CA LEU A 140 19.75 -20.68 -19.85
C LEU A 140 19.85 -20.16 -21.30
N PRO A 141 20.17 -20.96 -22.32
CA PRO A 141 20.31 -20.46 -23.70
C PRO A 141 19.01 -19.91 -24.27
N ARG A 142 17.87 -20.56 -24.02
CA ARG A 142 16.56 -20.14 -24.54
C ARG A 142 16.08 -18.81 -23.99
N ARG A 143 16.58 -18.40 -22.84
CA ARG A 143 16.16 -17.17 -22.17
C ARG A 143 16.88 -15.93 -22.69
N TRP A 144 18.11 -16.10 -23.19
CA TRP A 144 18.89 -15.00 -23.76
C TRP A 144 18.50 -14.69 -25.22
N ASP A 145 18.04 -15.67 -25.97
CA ASP A 145 17.61 -15.50 -27.37
C ASP A 145 16.27 -14.74 -27.52
N THR A 146 15.43 -14.68 -26.47
CA THR A 146 14.18 -13.91 -26.47
C THR A 146 14.33 -12.48 -25.96
N GLY A 147 15.54 -12.08 -25.52
CA GLY A 147 15.82 -10.79 -24.92
C GLY A 147 16.41 -9.78 -25.87
N LEU A 148 15.65 -8.81 -26.24
CA LEU A 148 16.09 -7.47 -26.64
C LEU A 148 17.14 -7.42 -27.79
N ARG A 149 16.69 -7.67 -29.02
CA ARG A 149 17.34 -7.00 -30.15
C ARG A 149 17.15 -5.50 -29.97
N ARG A 150 18.17 -4.81 -29.47
CA ARG A 150 18.27 -3.37 -29.59
C ARG A 150 18.18 -3.06 -31.09
N LYS A 151 17.10 -2.37 -31.51
CA LYS A 151 17.13 -1.71 -32.80
C LYS A 151 18.18 -0.61 -32.68
N ALA A 152 19.22 -0.74 -33.48
CA ALA A 152 20.16 0.33 -33.77
C ALA A 152 19.43 1.47 -34.48
#